data_0aae5e249b14d717a9129cac8bb0c014
#
_entry.id   0aae5e249b14d717a9129cac8bb0c014
#
_cell.length_a   1.000
_cell.length_b   1.000
_cell.length_c   1.000
_cell.angle_alpha   90.00
_cell.angle_beta   90.00
_cell.angle_gamma   90.00
#
_symmetry.space_group_name_H-M   'P 1'
#
loop_
_entity.id
_entity.type
_entity.pdbx_description
1 polymer ?
#
loop_
_entity_poly.entity_id
_entity_poly.type
_entity_poly.pdbx_seq_one_letter_code
_entity_poly.pdbx_strand_id
1 'polypeptide(L)'
;MKKEIVSVMMAACLFASLATGCGTANESETSSKSGSEAASVTSASEEAAGAVSKSGETTTDGERADLVLGATTGFFGAESLDVAYNWDGWIMSIYGISENLYRLDENIEPQPWIAESVETPDENTWVFTIRDGVTFSNGKTVDAKAVKACFERTYEKNERADSTLKIKSMEADGMKFTIVTPEPNPTLLNDLCDPLLGIYDATEEPDEELGVSCTGPYVATSFTAMTDVKMRANENYWGGAPKADTVELKIIDDQDALDMALANGEIDLIAQETANGASKFTDTSKYTTDTVTTTRANFLSFN
;
A
#
# COMPACT_ATOMS: atom_id res chain seq x y z
N MET A 1 11.75 -2.09 23.98
CA MET A 1 11.22 -0.96 23.19
C MET A 1 11.80 -0.87 21.79
N LYS A 2 12.61 -1.84 21.33
CA LYS A 2 13.22 -1.86 19.97
C LYS A 2 12.36 -2.56 18.89
N LYS A 3 11.18 -3.05 19.22
CA LYS A 3 10.32 -3.84 18.29
C LYS A 3 9.26 -3.02 17.53
N GLU A 4 9.06 -1.78 17.87
CA GLU A 4 7.93 -1.00 17.35
C GLU A 4 8.22 -0.16 16.08
N ILE A 5 9.50 0.08 15.77
CA ILE A 5 9.86 1.00 14.68
C ILE A 5 9.64 0.39 13.28
N VAL A 6 9.85 -0.92 13.14
CA VAL A 6 9.72 -1.61 11.86
C VAL A 6 8.27 -1.98 11.54
N SER A 7 7.43 -2.16 12.57
CA SER A 7 6.05 -2.62 12.40
C SER A 7 5.10 -1.59 11.74
N VAL A 8 5.40 -0.30 11.84
CA VAL A 8 4.48 0.75 11.37
C VAL A 8 4.59 1.01 9.86
N MET A 9 5.75 0.78 9.24
CA MET A 9 5.89 0.93 7.78
C MET A 9 5.38 -0.29 7.00
N MET A 10 5.35 -1.49 7.61
CA MET A 10 4.94 -2.71 6.91
C MET A 10 3.44 -2.97 6.86
N ALA A 11 2.65 -2.35 7.73
CA ALA A 11 1.19 -2.56 7.75
C ALA A 11 0.46 -1.99 6.52
N ALA A 12 1.11 -1.12 5.74
CA ALA A 12 0.52 -0.52 4.55
C ALA A 12 0.68 -1.38 3.27
N CYS A 13 1.49 -2.45 3.29
CA CYS A 13 1.98 -3.06 2.06
C CYS A 13 1.22 -4.29 1.56
N LEU A 14 0.09 -4.66 2.12
CA LEU A 14 -0.50 -5.94 1.79
C LEU A 14 -1.99 -5.85 1.55
N PHE A 15 -2.39 -5.74 0.28
CA PHE A 15 -3.67 -6.31 -0.22
C PHE A 15 -4.04 -5.72 -1.57
N ALA A 16 -4.60 -6.40 -2.40
CA ALA A 16 -5.20 -7.62 -2.82
C ALA A 16 -5.54 -7.50 -4.30
N SER A 17 -5.39 -8.48 -5.07
CA SER A 17 -6.04 -8.57 -6.39
C SER A 17 -6.87 -9.84 -6.43
N LEU A 18 -8.17 -9.71 -6.37
CA LEU A 18 -9.11 -10.72 -6.84
C LEU A 18 -9.50 -10.36 -8.27
N ALA A 19 -8.81 -10.94 -9.24
CA ALA A 19 -9.29 -10.94 -10.61
C ALA A 19 -10.31 -12.07 -10.77
N THR A 20 -11.58 -11.74 -10.83
CA THR A 20 -12.64 -12.65 -11.29
C THR A 20 -12.63 -12.71 -12.80
N GLY A 21 -12.01 -13.74 -13.34
CA GLY A 21 -12.17 -14.11 -14.74
C GLY A 21 -13.48 -14.90 -14.93
N CYS A 22 -14.46 -14.32 -15.57
CA CYS A 22 -15.67 -15.03 -16.02
C CYS A 22 -15.44 -15.57 -17.42
N GLY A 23 -15.23 -16.88 -17.53
CA GLY A 23 -15.20 -17.61 -18.80
C GLY A 23 -16.43 -18.52 -18.90
N THR A 24 -17.20 -18.30 -19.94
CA THR A 24 -18.44 -19.04 -20.28
C THR A 24 -18.19 -20.53 -20.51
N ALA A 25 -19.05 -21.31 -19.87
CA ALA A 25 -19.17 -22.76 -20.06
C ALA A 25 -19.73 -23.12 -21.45
N ASN A 26 -19.23 -24.18 -22.03
CA ASN A 26 -19.98 -24.99 -22.97
C ASN A 26 -19.81 -26.47 -22.62
N GLU A 27 -20.94 -27.13 -22.47
CA GLU A 27 -21.08 -28.53 -22.08
C GLU A 27 -20.67 -29.50 -23.20
N SER A 28 -20.00 -30.59 -22.84
CA SER A 28 -20.32 -31.90 -23.43
C SER A 28 -19.77 -33.02 -22.54
N GLU A 29 -20.69 -33.90 -22.16
CA GLU A 29 -20.47 -35.13 -21.40
C GLU A 29 -19.62 -36.14 -22.16
N THR A 30 -18.73 -36.84 -21.49
CA THR A 30 -18.62 -38.30 -21.62
C THR A 30 -17.84 -38.91 -20.46
N SER A 31 -18.42 -39.94 -19.90
CA SER A 31 -17.95 -40.74 -18.77
C SER A 31 -16.80 -41.67 -19.16
N SER A 32 -15.79 -41.84 -18.29
CA SER A 32 -15.21 -43.14 -18.00
C SER A 32 -14.44 -43.12 -16.67
N LYS A 33 -14.72 -44.12 -15.84
CA LYS A 33 -14.06 -44.45 -14.59
C LYS A 33 -12.67 -45.04 -14.87
N SER A 34 -11.68 -44.60 -14.12
CA SER A 34 -10.60 -45.48 -13.67
C SER A 34 -9.90 -44.80 -12.49
N GLY A 35 -9.81 -45.49 -11.36
CA GLY A 35 -9.12 -45.03 -10.16
C GLY A 35 -7.61 -45.23 -10.30
N SER A 36 -6.88 -44.39 -9.59
CA SER A 36 -5.55 -44.70 -9.04
C SER A 36 -5.09 -43.60 -8.11
N GLU A 37 -4.80 -43.99 -6.90
CA GLU A 37 -3.84 -43.48 -5.94
C GLU A 37 -3.53 -42.00 -5.83
N ALA A 38 -3.89 -41.46 -4.67
CA ALA A 38 -3.42 -40.21 -4.10
C ALA A 38 -1.91 -40.26 -3.84
N ALA A 39 -1.14 -39.53 -4.61
CA ALA A 39 0.18 -39.10 -4.21
C ALA A 39 0.03 -37.74 -3.50
N SER A 40 0.21 -37.76 -2.18
CA SER A 40 0.33 -36.53 -1.40
C SER A 40 1.64 -35.83 -1.78
N VAL A 41 1.54 -34.74 -2.49
CA VAL A 41 2.65 -33.78 -2.64
C VAL A 41 2.44 -32.68 -1.61
N THR A 42 2.97 -32.89 -0.42
CA THR A 42 3.24 -31.85 0.57
C THR A 42 4.51 -31.13 0.16
N SER A 43 4.38 -29.91 -0.30
CA SER A 43 5.24 -28.76 0.03
C SER A 43 4.81 -27.56 -0.79
N ALA A 44 3.78 -26.84 -0.34
CA ALA A 44 3.70 -25.44 -0.63
C ALA A 44 4.73 -24.78 0.32
N SER A 45 5.86 -24.34 -0.22
CA SER A 45 6.70 -23.41 0.49
C SER A 45 5.93 -22.08 0.53
N GLU A 46 5.42 -21.71 1.70
CA GLU A 46 4.97 -20.34 1.97
C GLU A 46 6.19 -19.43 1.77
N GLU A 47 6.24 -18.69 0.69
CA GLU A 47 7.15 -17.55 0.59
C GLU A 47 6.59 -16.47 1.50
N ALA A 48 7.11 -16.42 2.70
CA ALA A 48 6.87 -15.30 3.59
C ALA A 48 7.62 -14.09 3.05
N ALA A 49 6.91 -12.98 2.83
CA ALA A 49 7.55 -11.70 2.58
C ALA A 49 8.27 -11.27 3.88
N GLY A 50 9.57 -11.02 3.78
CA GLY A 50 10.39 -10.64 4.91
C GLY A 50 11.11 -9.33 4.65
N ALA A 51 11.46 -8.61 5.71
CA ALA A 51 12.36 -7.49 5.67
C ALA A 51 13.59 -7.77 6.53
N VAL A 52 14.75 -7.32 6.11
CA VAL A 52 16.00 -7.39 6.86
C VAL A 52 16.50 -5.98 7.08
N SER A 53 16.73 -5.63 8.34
CA SER A 53 17.28 -4.33 8.73
C SER A 53 18.55 -4.50 9.56
N LYS A 54 19.42 -3.50 9.54
CA LYS A 54 20.48 -3.37 10.53
C LYS A 54 19.88 -3.06 11.90
N SER A 55 20.41 -3.71 12.94
CA SER A 55 20.18 -3.26 14.31
C SER A 55 21.02 -1.99 14.51
N GLY A 56 20.40 -0.84 14.20
CA GLY A 56 21.05 0.46 14.34
C GLY A 56 21.39 0.77 15.80
N GLU A 57 22.45 1.56 16.00
CA GLU A 57 22.70 2.25 17.23
C GLU A 57 21.45 3.00 17.66
N THR A 58 21.12 2.88 18.92
CA THR A 58 20.00 3.57 19.54
C THR A 58 20.32 5.06 19.47
N THR A 59 19.67 5.79 18.57
CA THR A 59 19.63 7.25 18.68
C THR A 59 19.02 7.57 20.03
N THR A 60 19.70 8.39 20.81
CA THR A 60 19.23 8.92 22.06
C THR A 60 17.92 9.66 21.83
N ASP A 61 17.00 9.50 22.78
CA ASP A 61 15.67 10.11 22.81
C ASP A 61 15.69 11.55 22.26
N GLY A 62 15.13 11.77 21.06
CA GLY A 62 14.95 13.08 20.44
C GLY A 62 15.60 13.35 19.09
N GLU A 63 16.52 12.52 18.62
CA GLU A 63 17.05 12.63 17.24
C GLU A 63 16.25 11.72 16.29
N ARG A 64 15.62 12.34 15.30
CA ARG A 64 15.01 11.64 14.19
C ARG A 64 16.10 11.16 13.23
N ALA A 65 15.94 9.97 12.71
CA ALA A 65 16.95 9.35 11.85
C ALA A 65 16.59 9.53 10.37
N ASP A 66 17.62 9.69 9.54
CA ASP A 66 17.51 9.43 8.11
C ASP A 66 17.43 7.93 7.89
N LEU A 67 16.58 7.47 6.98
CA LEU A 67 16.36 6.06 6.68
C LEU A 67 16.57 5.81 5.19
N VAL A 68 17.44 4.85 4.86
CA VAL A 68 17.68 4.42 3.49
C VAL A 68 17.16 3.00 3.30
N LEU A 69 16.16 2.84 2.43
CA LEU A 69 15.53 1.57 2.09
C LEU A 69 16.09 1.05 0.76
N GLY A 70 16.27 -0.25 0.66
CA GLY A 70 16.54 -0.93 -0.61
C GLY A 70 15.39 -1.88 -0.97
N ALA A 71 15.02 -1.92 -2.23
CA ALA A 71 13.97 -2.79 -2.72
C ALA A 71 14.16 -3.13 -4.20
N THR A 72 13.40 -4.12 -4.71
CA THR A 72 13.37 -4.44 -6.14
C THR A 72 12.22 -3.72 -6.84
N THR A 73 12.29 -3.53 -8.16
CA THR A 73 11.25 -2.86 -8.96
C THR A 73 9.89 -3.54 -8.85
N GLY A 74 9.85 -4.87 -8.70
CA GLY A 74 8.62 -5.65 -8.78
C GLY A 74 7.50 -5.22 -7.81
N PHE A 75 7.85 -4.54 -6.71
CA PHE A 75 6.88 -4.10 -5.69
C PHE A 75 7.04 -2.64 -5.29
N PHE A 76 8.14 -2.02 -5.64
CA PHE A 76 8.50 -0.68 -5.15
C PHE A 76 8.86 0.29 -6.26
N GLY A 77 8.87 -0.16 -7.51
CA GLY A 77 9.13 0.70 -8.66
C GLY A 77 7.86 1.45 -9.07
N ALA A 78 7.88 2.78 -8.97
CA ALA A 78 6.83 3.65 -9.49
C ALA A 78 7.23 4.23 -10.85
N GLU A 79 6.27 4.39 -11.73
CA GLU A 79 6.43 5.14 -12.98
C GLU A 79 6.12 6.62 -12.78
N SER A 80 5.25 6.94 -11.82
CA SER A 80 4.79 8.29 -11.50
C SER A 80 4.49 8.41 -10.01
N LEU A 81 4.43 9.63 -9.49
CA LEU A 81 3.90 9.94 -8.17
C LEU A 81 2.45 10.51 -8.24
N ASP A 82 1.69 10.11 -9.24
CA ASP A 82 0.25 10.37 -9.33
C ASP A 82 -0.54 9.13 -8.89
N VAL A 83 -1.30 9.24 -7.81
CA VAL A 83 -2.13 8.15 -7.25
C VAL A 83 -3.09 7.55 -8.30
N ALA A 84 -3.61 8.37 -9.20
CA ALA A 84 -4.54 7.92 -10.23
C ALA A 84 -3.87 7.25 -11.43
N TYR A 85 -2.54 7.23 -11.51
CA TYR A 85 -1.81 6.66 -12.65
C TYR A 85 -1.57 5.15 -12.46
N ASN A 86 -1.98 4.33 -13.41
CA ASN A 86 -1.74 2.87 -13.44
C ASN A 86 -1.92 2.15 -12.08
N TRP A 87 -0.82 1.62 -11.54
CA TRP A 87 -0.71 0.96 -10.25
C TRP A 87 0.01 1.82 -9.21
N ASP A 88 0.39 3.05 -9.56
CA ASP A 88 1.30 3.86 -8.74
C ASP A 88 0.68 4.32 -7.43
N GLY A 89 -0.66 4.37 -7.32
CA GLY A 89 -1.34 4.55 -6.05
C GLY A 89 -0.92 3.53 -4.99
N TRP A 90 -0.66 2.27 -5.40
CA TRP A 90 -0.13 1.22 -4.54
C TRP A 90 1.27 1.57 -4.02
N ILE A 91 2.13 2.00 -4.92
CA ILE A 91 3.52 2.33 -4.60
C ILE A 91 3.56 3.56 -3.71
N MET A 92 2.74 4.58 -3.99
CA MET A 92 2.65 5.78 -3.15
C MET A 92 2.13 5.49 -1.75
N SER A 93 1.22 4.53 -1.59
CA SER A 93 0.78 4.05 -0.28
C SER A 93 1.93 3.35 0.47
N ILE A 94 2.72 2.52 -0.21
CA ILE A 94 3.91 1.86 0.35
C ILE A 94 4.96 2.88 0.78
N TYR A 95 5.17 3.93 0.00
CA TYR A 95 6.08 5.02 0.33
C TYR A 95 5.61 5.87 1.52
N GLY A 96 4.35 5.71 1.94
CA GLY A 96 3.75 6.55 2.98
C GLY A 96 3.43 7.96 2.48
N ILE A 97 3.24 8.15 1.17
CA ILE A 97 2.86 9.42 0.56
C ILE A 97 1.35 9.57 0.54
N SER A 98 0.60 8.52 0.15
CA SER A 98 -0.87 8.54 0.11
C SER A 98 -1.49 7.65 1.18
N GLU A 99 -2.69 8.00 1.61
CA GLU A 99 -3.50 7.23 2.55
C GLU A 99 -4.94 7.14 2.05
N ASN A 100 -5.69 6.17 2.56
CA ASN A 100 -7.06 5.89 2.16
C ASN A 100 -8.09 6.31 3.22
N LEU A 101 -9.38 6.29 2.88
CA LEU A 101 -10.46 6.48 3.86
C LEU A 101 -10.46 5.39 4.93
N TYR A 102 -10.17 4.16 4.56
CA TYR A 102 -10.02 2.99 5.41
C TYR A 102 -8.67 2.33 5.13
N ARG A 103 -8.15 1.60 6.11
CA ARG A 103 -6.94 0.77 5.96
C ARG A 103 -7.18 -0.60 6.58
N LEU A 104 -6.44 -1.60 6.12
CA LEU A 104 -6.48 -2.93 6.73
C LEU A 104 -5.58 -2.97 7.97
N ASP A 105 -6.01 -3.65 9.01
CA ASP A 105 -5.18 -3.97 10.15
C ASP A 105 -4.38 -5.28 9.94
N GLU A 106 -3.65 -5.74 10.95
CA GLU A 106 -2.87 -6.99 10.91
C GLU A 106 -3.71 -8.25 10.74
N ASN A 107 -5.04 -8.18 10.99
CA ASN A 107 -5.99 -9.27 10.81
C ASN A 107 -6.75 -9.16 9.48
N ILE A 108 -6.36 -8.19 8.61
CA ILE A 108 -7.02 -7.95 7.32
C ILE A 108 -8.43 -7.38 7.47
N GLU A 109 -8.72 -6.78 8.61
CA GLU A 109 -10.01 -6.15 8.85
C GLU A 109 -9.93 -4.64 8.53
N PRO A 110 -10.91 -4.07 7.80
CA PRO A 110 -10.92 -2.65 7.47
C PRO A 110 -11.15 -1.79 8.70
N GLN A 111 -10.25 -0.85 8.94
CA GLN A 111 -10.28 0.09 10.05
C GLN A 111 -10.46 1.52 9.53
N PRO A 112 -11.24 2.36 10.23
CA PRO A 112 -11.35 3.79 9.93
C PRO A 112 -9.99 4.47 9.93
N TRP A 113 -9.73 5.32 8.93
CA TRP A 113 -8.48 6.04 8.84
C TRP A 113 -8.72 7.53 8.57
N ILE A 114 -8.70 8.02 7.31
CA ILE A 114 -9.10 9.39 6.99
C ILE A 114 -10.60 9.60 7.24
N ALA A 115 -11.44 8.59 6.98
CA ALA A 115 -12.78 8.56 7.54
C ALA A 115 -12.71 8.10 9.00
N GLU A 116 -13.33 8.84 9.92
CA GLU A 116 -13.39 8.46 11.34
C GLU A 116 -14.58 7.54 11.67
N SER A 117 -15.65 7.59 10.85
CA SER A 117 -16.85 6.77 11.03
C SER A 117 -17.64 6.62 9.73
N VAL A 118 -18.56 5.64 9.73
CA VAL A 118 -19.49 5.40 8.63
C VAL A 118 -20.89 5.09 9.19
N GLU A 119 -21.91 5.62 8.54
CA GLU A 119 -23.33 5.29 8.74
C GLU A 119 -23.88 4.64 7.46
N THR A 120 -24.72 3.62 7.59
CA THR A 120 -25.36 2.92 6.46
C THR A 120 -26.88 3.03 6.60
N PRO A 121 -27.49 4.14 6.14
CA PRO A 121 -28.94 4.36 6.25
C PRO A 121 -29.78 3.31 5.54
N ASP A 122 -29.24 2.71 4.49
CA ASP A 122 -29.82 1.60 3.72
C ASP A 122 -28.72 0.73 3.12
N GLU A 123 -29.08 -0.34 2.43
CA GLU A 123 -28.15 -1.36 1.89
C GLU A 123 -27.17 -0.81 0.83
N ASN A 124 -27.49 0.33 0.22
CA ASN A 124 -26.72 0.90 -0.89
C ASN A 124 -26.03 2.23 -0.54
N THR A 125 -26.39 2.84 0.60
CA THR A 125 -25.94 4.18 0.97
C THR A 125 -24.97 4.14 2.14
N TRP A 126 -23.80 4.74 1.95
CA TRP A 126 -22.71 4.81 2.91
C TRP A 126 -22.33 6.26 3.15
N VAL A 127 -22.49 6.73 4.38
CA VAL A 127 -22.19 8.12 4.77
C VAL A 127 -20.97 8.13 5.67
N PHE A 128 -19.85 8.54 5.13
CA PHE A 128 -18.57 8.65 5.84
C PHE A 128 -18.46 10.01 6.49
N THR A 129 -17.97 10.07 7.72
CA THR A 129 -17.52 11.32 8.33
C THR A 129 -16.02 11.43 8.15
N ILE A 130 -15.55 12.45 7.46
CA ILE A 130 -14.13 12.73 7.30
C ILE A 130 -13.57 13.27 8.60
N ARG A 131 -12.41 12.78 9.00
CA ARG A 131 -11.75 13.17 10.24
C ARG A 131 -11.36 14.64 10.20
N ASP A 132 -11.69 15.38 11.28
CA ASP A 132 -11.27 16.76 11.43
C ASP A 132 -9.76 16.88 11.60
N GLY A 133 -9.18 17.95 11.06
CA GLY A 133 -7.75 18.23 11.13
C GLY A 133 -6.87 17.47 10.13
N VAL A 134 -7.43 16.63 9.25
CA VAL A 134 -6.68 16.04 8.16
C VAL A 134 -6.37 17.10 7.11
N THR A 135 -5.10 17.16 6.70
CA THR A 135 -4.63 18.07 5.63
C THR A 135 -3.81 17.32 4.59
N PHE A 136 -3.81 17.84 3.39
CA PHE A 136 -2.80 17.48 2.39
C PHE A 136 -1.43 18.04 2.75
N SER A 137 -0.38 17.53 2.15
CA SER A 137 1.00 18.00 2.37
C SER A 137 1.21 19.49 2.02
N ASN A 138 0.37 20.06 1.15
CA ASN A 138 0.34 21.49 0.82
C ASN A 138 -0.42 22.35 1.88
N GLY A 139 -0.93 21.74 2.94
CA GLY A 139 -1.66 22.40 4.02
C GLY A 139 -3.14 22.66 3.76
N LYS A 140 -3.69 22.30 2.59
CA LYS A 140 -5.14 22.40 2.34
C LYS A 140 -5.89 21.34 3.15
N THR A 141 -7.05 21.70 3.68
CA THR A 141 -7.91 20.80 4.46
C THR A 141 -8.51 19.70 3.59
N VAL A 142 -8.57 18.50 4.12
CA VAL A 142 -9.31 17.37 3.52
C VAL A 142 -10.73 17.36 4.09
N ASP A 143 -11.68 17.82 3.31
CA ASP A 143 -13.11 17.74 3.57
C ASP A 143 -13.80 16.75 2.62
N ALA A 144 -15.09 16.53 2.77
CA ALA A 144 -15.84 15.64 1.90
C ALA A 144 -15.83 16.09 0.43
N LYS A 145 -15.70 17.39 0.16
CA LYS A 145 -15.61 17.91 -1.22
C LYS A 145 -14.25 17.57 -1.85
N ALA A 146 -13.18 17.68 -1.09
CA ALA A 146 -11.85 17.29 -1.54
C ALA A 146 -11.78 15.77 -1.82
N VAL A 147 -12.33 14.94 -0.93
CA VAL A 147 -12.46 13.49 -1.13
C VAL A 147 -13.25 13.18 -2.39
N LYS A 148 -14.41 13.82 -2.58
CA LYS A 148 -15.23 13.62 -3.78
C LYS A 148 -14.47 13.98 -5.06
N ALA A 149 -13.78 15.11 -5.10
CA ALA A 149 -12.98 15.52 -6.24
C ALA A 149 -11.84 14.54 -6.56
N CYS A 150 -11.19 14.00 -5.51
CA CYS A 150 -10.18 12.97 -5.64
C CYS A 150 -10.75 11.70 -6.30
N PHE A 151 -11.88 11.19 -5.82
CA PHE A 151 -12.54 10.02 -6.41
C PHE A 151 -12.97 10.30 -7.85
N GLU A 152 -13.61 11.45 -8.13
CA GLU A 152 -14.01 11.83 -9.50
C GLU A 152 -12.82 11.81 -10.47
N ARG A 153 -11.68 12.38 -10.07
CA ARG A 153 -10.47 12.36 -10.90
C ARG A 153 -9.91 10.94 -11.06
N THR A 154 -9.89 10.14 -10.01
CA THR A 154 -9.42 8.75 -10.08
C THR A 154 -10.28 7.93 -11.04
N TYR A 155 -11.61 8.08 -11.00
CA TYR A 155 -12.53 7.41 -11.93
C TYR A 155 -12.40 7.91 -13.38
N GLU A 156 -12.02 9.16 -13.57
CA GLU A 156 -11.76 9.70 -14.92
C GLU A 156 -10.43 9.17 -15.50
N LYS A 157 -9.39 9.04 -14.67
CA LYS A 157 -8.02 8.77 -15.12
C LYS A 157 -7.67 7.28 -15.13
N ASN A 158 -8.31 6.47 -14.31
CA ASN A 158 -7.94 5.07 -14.11
C ASN A 158 -9.10 4.13 -14.38
N GLU A 159 -9.01 3.37 -15.47
CA GLU A 159 -10.05 2.42 -15.90
C GLU A 159 -10.34 1.30 -14.86
N ARG A 160 -9.41 1.05 -13.92
CA ARG A 160 -9.59 0.06 -12.86
C ARG A 160 -10.54 0.54 -11.77
N ALA A 161 -10.75 1.84 -11.61
CA ALA A 161 -11.52 2.40 -10.51
C ALA A 161 -12.95 1.80 -10.44
N ASP A 162 -13.65 1.71 -11.58
CA ASP A 162 -15.01 1.13 -11.64
C ASP A 162 -15.04 -0.38 -11.34
N SER A 163 -13.95 -1.09 -11.59
CA SER A 163 -13.83 -2.50 -11.24
C SER A 163 -13.47 -2.72 -9.77
N THR A 164 -12.80 -1.76 -9.15
CA THR A 164 -12.43 -1.80 -7.72
C THR A 164 -13.66 -1.51 -6.85
N LEU A 165 -14.37 -0.43 -7.14
CA LEU A 165 -15.58 -0.05 -6.42
C LEU A 165 -16.59 0.60 -7.38
N LYS A 166 -17.73 -0.05 -7.60
CA LYS A 166 -18.82 0.51 -8.41
C LYS A 166 -19.58 1.58 -7.66
N ILE A 167 -19.54 2.80 -8.14
CA ILE A 167 -20.24 3.95 -7.57
C ILE A 167 -21.36 4.40 -8.50
N LYS A 168 -22.59 4.53 -7.97
CA LYS A 168 -23.73 5.12 -8.67
C LYS A 168 -23.74 6.63 -8.55
N SER A 169 -23.47 7.16 -7.36
CA SER A 169 -23.37 8.60 -7.10
C SER A 169 -22.54 8.89 -5.87
N MET A 170 -21.98 10.08 -5.83
CA MET A 170 -21.23 10.63 -4.70
C MET A 170 -21.76 12.02 -4.34
N GLU A 171 -21.90 12.28 -3.05
CA GLU A 171 -22.30 13.59 -2.51
C GLU A 171 -21.34 14.02 -1.41
N ALA A 172 -21.18 15.33 -1.25
CA ALA A 172 -20.33 15.93 -0.23
C ALA A 172 -21.05 17.09 0.45
N ASP A 173 -21.13 17.03 1.79
CA ASP A 173 -21.71 18.09 2.62
C ASP A 173 -20.85 18.28 3.88
N GLY A 174 -20.09 19.38 3.93
CA GLY A 174 -19.14 19.64 5.01
C GLY A 174 -18.10 18.52 5.14
N MET A 175 -18.15 17.78 6.24
CA MET A 175 -17.28 16.63 6.49
C MET A 175 -17.96 15.29 6.15
N LYS A 176 -19.18 15.30 5.63
CA LYS A 176 -19.88 14.06 5.25
C LYS A 176 -19.73 13.77 3.76
N PHE A 177 -19.09 12.66 3.47
CA PHE A 177 -18.95 12.10 2.13
C PHE A 177 -19.86 10.89 1.98
N THR A 178 -20.77 10.95 1.01
CA THR A 178 -21.76 9.90 0.76
C THR A 178 -21.45 9.17 -0.53
N ILE A 179 -21.39 7.84 -0.46
CA ILE A 179 -21.31 6.94 -1.60
C ILE A 179 -22.64 6.19 -1.69
N VAL A 180 -23.22 6.15 -2.89
CA VAL A 180 -24.35 5.27 -3.22
C VAL A 180 -23.86 4.26 -4.25
N THR A 181 -24.02 2.97 -3.94
CA THR A 181 -23.70 1.87 -4.86
C THR A 181 -24.90 1.48 -5.71
N PRO A 182 -24.72 0.94 -6.93
CA PRO A 182 -25.85 0.49 -7.76
C PRO A 182 -26.59 -0.71 -7.16
N GLU A 183 -25.87 -1.55 -6.40
CA GLU A 183 -26.36 -2.75 -5.71
C GLU A 183 -25.74 -2.80 -4.31
N PRO A 184 -26.31 -3.56 -3.35
CA PRO A 184 -25.70 -3.75 -2.04
C PRO A 184 -24.23 -4.24 -2.15
N ASN A 185 -23.31 -3.55 -1.47
CA ASN A 185 -21.90 -3.93 -1.45
C ASN A 185 -21.41 -4.18 -0.03
N PRO A 186 -21.47 -5.42 0.49
CA PRO A 186 -21.02 -5.73 1.85
C PRO A 186 -19.50 -5.61 2.04
N THR A 187 -18.72 -5.52 0.95
CA THR A 187 -17.25 -5.42 0.99
C THR A 187 -16.74 -4.00 0.76
N LEU A 188 -17.60 -2.99 0.70
CA LEU A 188 -17.24 -1.62 0.36
C LEU A 188 -16.11 -1.06 1.23
N LEU A 189 -16.07 -1.37 2.52
CA LEU A 189 -14.98 -0.92 3.40
C LEU A 189 -13.63 -1.55 3.03
N ASN A 190 -13.64 -2.79 2.57
CA ASN A 190 -12.43 -3.44 2.05
C ASN A 190 -12.01 -2.81 0.71
N ASP A 191 -12.98 -2.51 -0.16
CA ASP A 191 -12.72 -1.87 -1.46
C ASP A 191 -12.10 -0.48 -1.25
N LEU A 192 -12.51 0.25 -0.21
CA LEU A 192 -11.92 1.54 0.17
C LEU A 192 -10.50 1.46 0.74
N CYS A 193 -10.02 0.26 1.06
CA CYS A 193 -8.62 0.03 1.42
C CYS A 193 -7.71 -0.15 0.21
N ASP A 194 -8.26 -0.28 -1.02
CA ASP A 194 -7.43 -0.38 -2.24
C ASP A 194 -6.69 0.95 -2.44
N PRO A 195 -5.34 0.93 -2.51
CA PRO A 195 -4.53 2.14 -2.68
C PRO A 195 -4.81 2.98 -3.93
N LEU A 196 -5.49 2.42 -4.92
CA LEU A 196 -6.02 3.18 -6.06
C LEU A 196 -6.98 4.30 -5.62
N LEU A 197 -7.68 4.09 -4.49
CA LEU A 197 -8.60 5.05 -3.89
C LEU A 197 -7.91 5.91 -2.80
N GLY A 198 -6.60 6.09 -2.89
CA GLY A 198 -5.82 6.97 -2.04
C GLY A 198 -6.26 8.43 -2.17
N ILE A 199 -6.13 9.20 -1.10
CA ILE A 199 -6.62 10.58 -1.01
C ILE A 199 -5.51 11.57 -1.33
N TYR A 200 -5.73 12.42 -2.33
CA TYR A 200 -4.82 13.43 -2.83
C TYR A 200 -5.56 14.71 -3.24
N ASP A 201 -4.85 15.82 -3.39
CA ASP A 201 -5.43 17.10 -3.83
C ASP A 201 -5.66 17.09 -5.34
N ALA A 202 -6.89 16.74 -5.74
CA ALA A 202 -7.30 16.71 -7.16
C ALA A 202 -7.41 18.09 -7.81
N THR A 203 -7.14 19.18 -7.09
CA THR A 203 -7.08 20.54 -7.65
C THR A 203 -5.70 20.92 -8.16
N GLU A 204 -4.70 20.05 -7.94
CA GLU A 204 -3.35 20.19 -8.46
C GLU A 204 -3.19 19.40 -9.76
N GLU A 205 -2.46 19.99 -10.71
CA GLU A 205 -1.91 19.19 -11.82
C GLU A 205 -0.70 18.42 -11.29
N PRO A 206 -0.55 17.11 -11.59
CA PRO A 206 0.59 16.35 -11.15
C PRO A 206 1.91 16.92 -11.68
N ASP A 207 2.84 17.14 -10.78
CA ASP A 207 4.22 17.46 -11.13
C ASP A 207 4.94 16.17 -11.55
N GLU A 208 5.81 16.24 -12.57
CA GLU A 208 6.50 15.07 -13.12
C GLU A 208 7.48 14.43 -12.10
N GLU A 209 8.06 15.26 -11.21
CA GLU A 209 9.04 14.79 -10.22
C GLU A 209 8.41 14.58 -8.82
N LEU A 210 7.42 15.39 -8.44
CA LEU A 210 6.90 15.42 -7.09
C LEU A 210 5.46 14.89 -6.96
N GLY A 211 4.78 14.66 -8.10
CA GLY A 211 3.43 14.13 -8.13
C GLY A 211 2.38 15.13 -7.65
N VAL A 212 1.47 14.66 -6.80
CA VAL A 212 0.38 15.44 -6.19
C VAL A 212 0.51 15.47 -4.67
N SER A 213 -0.01 16.53 -4.05
CA SER A 213 -0.09 16.61 -2.59
C SER A 213 -1.06 15.58 -2.03
N CYS A 214 -0.58 14.72 -1.15
CA CYS A 214 -1.33 13.65 -0.51
C CYS A 214 -1.39 13.84 1.00
N THR A 215 -2.00 12.89 1.71
CA THR A 215 -2.28 12.98 3.16
C THR A 215 -1.27 12.27 4.03
N GLY A 216 -0.33 11.52 3.44
CA GLY A 216 0.57 10.64 4.16
C GLY A 216 1.66 11.32 4.97
N PRO A 217 2.38 10.52 5.81
CA PRO A 217 3.45 11.02 6.68
C PRO A 217 4.70 11.53 5.94
N TYR A 218 4.86 11.20 4.66
CA TYR A 218 6.02 11.62 3.88
C TYR A 218 5.63 12.35 2.60
N VAL A 219 6.53 13.22 2.15
CA VAL A 219 6.40 14.03 0.93
C VAL A 219 7.63 13.84 0.07
N ALA A 220 7.47 13.53 -1.21
CA ALA A 220 8.57 13.41 -2.13
C ALA A 220 9.32 14.74 -2.28
N THR A 221 10.63 14.66 -2.33
CA THR A 221 11.54 15.79 -2.59
C THR A 221 12.33 15.60 -3.88
N SER A 222 12.47 14.38 -4.33
CA SER A 222 12.94 14.01 -5.68
C SER A 222 12.45 12.61 -6.03
N PHE A 223 12.30 12.36 -7.31
CA PHE A 223 11.85 11.08 -7.83
C PHE A 223 12.49 10.81 -9.18
N THR A 224 13.00 9.60 -9.34
CA THR A 224 13.45 9.07 -10.63
C THR A 224 12.71 7.76 -10.87
N ALA A 225 11.83 7.75 -11.86
CA ALA A 225 10.99 6.60 -12.17
C ALA A 225 11.77 5.28 -12.18
N MET A 226 11.25 4.26 -11.50
CA MET A 226 11.83 2.92 -11.39
C MET A 226 13.27 2.87 -10.81
N THR A 227 13.73 3.93 -10.17
CA THR A 227 15.12 4.04 -9.69
C THR A 227 15.22 4.44 -8.23
N ASP A 228 14.69 5.61 -7.86
CA ASP A 228 14.76 6.11 -6.49
C ASP A 228 13.65 7.12 -6.18
N VAL A 229 13.33 7.23 -4.92
CA VAL A 229 12.54 8.34 -4.38
C VAL A 229 13.18 8.84 -3.09
N LYS A 230 13.30 10.15 -2.94
CA LYS A 230 13.69 10.81 -1.69
C LYS A 230 12.50 11.53 -1.13
N MET A 231 12.29 11.38 0.17
CA MET A 231 11.16 11.92 0.87
C MET A 231 11.61 12.61 2.16
N ARG A 232 10.85 13.59 2.57
CA ARG A 232 10.96 14.21 3.90
C ARG A 232 9.69 13.98 4.69
N ALA A 233 9.78 14.11 6.00
CA ALA A 233 8.62 14.14 6.87
C ALA A 233 7.63 15.23 6.43
N ASN A 234 6.34 14.88 6.42
CA ASN A 234 5.25 15.81 6.18
C ASN A 234 4.98 16.62 7.46
N GLU A 235 5.32 17.90 7.46
CA GLU A 235 5.11 18.80 8.61
C GLU A 235 3.62 19.01 8.92
N ASN A 236 2.75 18.80 7.93
CA ASN A 236 1.31 18.93 8.05
C ASN A 236 0.62 17.59 8.35
N TYR A 237 1.38 16.53 8.67
CA TYR A 237 0.80 15.22 8.88
C TYR A 237 -0.11 15.18 10.11
N TRP A 238 -1.37 14.89 9.89
CA TRP A 238 -2.42 14.84 10.90
C TRP A 238 -2.20 13.77 11.99
N GLY A 239 -1.50 12.69 11.66
CA GLY A 239 -1.17 11.58 12.57
C GLY A 239 0.01 11.86 13.50
N GLY A 240 0.56 13.09 13.50
CA GLY A 240 1.72 13.47 14.29
C GLY A 240 3.05 13.33 13.55
N ALA A 241 4.14 13.77 14.16
CA ALA A 241 5.44 13.76 13.51
C ALA A 241 5.91 12.33 13.17
N PRO A 242 6.29 12.05 11.91
CA PRO A 242 6.89 10.77 11.52
C PRO A 242 8.18 10.50 12.29
N LYS A 243 8.57 9.22 12.39
CA LYS A 243 9.76 8.82 13.16
C LYS A 243 11.08 9.11 12.44
N ALA A 244 11.10 9.11 11.11
CA ALA A 244 12.26 9.49 10.31
C ALA A 244 12.05 10.92 9.75
N ASP A 245 13.12 11.71 9.71
CA ASP A 245 13.10 13.04 9.08
C ASP A 245 13.13 12.93 7.57
N THR A 246 13.98 12.02 7.06
CA THR A 246 14.07 11.72 5.64
C THR A 246 13.98 10.22 5.40
N VAL A 247 13.45 9.85 4.26
CA VAL A 247 13.44 8.47 3.76
C VAL A 247 13.92 8.49 2.32
N GLU A 248 14.93 7.70 2.03
CA GLU A 248 15.37 7.42 0.66
C GLU A 248 15.06 5.95 0.34
N LEU A 249 14.39 5.68 -0.77
CA LEU A 249 14.20 4.34 -1.27
C LEU A 249 14.96 4.19 -2.58
N LYS A 250 15.84 3.18 -2.63
CA LYS A 250 16.67 2.83 -3.78
C LYS A 250 16.16 1.53 -4.39
N ILE A 251 15.96 1.52 -5.69
CA ILE A 251 15.62 0.31 -6.42
C ILE A 251 16.91 -0.37 -6.87
N ILE A 252 17.09 -1.62 -6.44
CA ILE A 252 18.24 -2.47 -6.77
C ILE A 252 17.68 -3.85 -7.16
N ASP A 253 17.60 -4.13 -8.45
CA ASP A 253 16.93 -5.35 -8.95
C ASP A 253 17.74 -6.63 -8.73
N ASP A 254 19.06 -6.53 -8.63
CA ASP A 254 19.90 -7.67 -8.33
C ASP A 254 19.91 -7.95 -6.82
N GLN A 255 19.41 -9.13 -6.43
CA GLN A 255 19.27 -9.49 -5.02
C GLN A 255 20.62 -9.59 -4.29
N ASP A 256 21.66 -10.07 -4.94
CA ASP A 256 22.97 -10.15 -4.31
C ASP A 256 23.58 -8.75 -4.12
N ALA A 257 23.32 -7.82 -5.04
CA ALA A 257 23.71 -6.42 -4.88
C ALA A 257 22.94 -5.74 -3.76
N LEU A 258 21.63 -6.04 -3.62
CA LEU A 258 20.78 -5.54 -2.54
C LEU A 258 21.30 -6.01 -1.16
N ASP A 259 21.62 -7.31 -1.04
CA ASP A 259 22.21 -7.90 0.15
C ASP A 259 23.57 -7.25 0.49
N MET A 260 24.39 -7.02 -0.52
CA MET A 260 25.69 -6.35 -0.34
C MET A 260 25.53 -4.90 0.11
N ALA A 261 24.56 -4.17 -0.42
CA ALA A 261 24.29 -2.79 -0.02
C ALA A 261 23.89 -2.73 1.48
N LEU A 262 23.05 -3.66 1.96
CA LEU A 262 22.75 -3.78 3.38
C LEU A 262 23.97 -4.15 4.22
N ALA A 263 24.75 -5.12 3.77
CA ALA A 263 25.95 -5.56 4.49
C ALA A 263 26.99 -4.42 4.62
N ASN A 264 27.17 -3.62 3.56
CA ASN A 264 28.11 -2.49 3.52
C ASN A 264 27.60 -1.23 4.24
N GLY A 265 26.31 -1.13 4.52
CA GLY A 265 25.72 0.04 5.13
C GLY A 265 25.34 1.16 4.18
N GLU A 266 25.12 0.83 2.93
CA GLU A 266 24.62 1.73 1.90
C GLU A 266 23.09 1.88 1.98
N ILE A 267 22.43 0.90 2.59
CA ILE A 267 21.02 0.90 2.97
C ILE A 267 20.87 0.38 4.40
N ASP A 268 19.78 0.75 5.08
CA ASP A 268 19.49 0.38 6.46
C ASP A 268 18.51 -0.80 6.54
N LEU A 269 17.68 -0.97 5.52
CA LEU A 269 16.62 -1.97 5.45
C LEU A 269 16.44 -2.46 4.02
N ILE A 270 16.30 -3.78 3.85
CA ILE A 270 15.72 -4.38 2.64
C ILE A 270 14.22 -4.56 2.89
N ALA A 271 13.41 -3.91 2.07
CA ALA A 271 11.99 -4.16 2.03
C ALA A 271 11.72 -5.36 1.10
N GLN A 272 11.03 -6.36 1.62
CA GLN A 272 10.69 -7.59 0.90
C GLN A 272 11.91 -8.44 0.47
N GLU A 273 12.61 -8.98 1.47
CA GLU A 273 13.69 -9.94 1.27
C GLU A 273 13.13 -11.36 1.01
N THR A 274 13.84 -12.14 0.22
CA THR A 274 13.55 -13.56 0.04
C THR A 274 13.96 -14.36 1.28
N ALA A 275 13.33 -15.52 1.51
CA ALA A 275 13.73 -16.41 2.60
C ALA A 275 15.21 -16.86 2.47
N ASN A 276 15.70 -17.01 1.25
CA ASN A 276 17.08 -17.38 0.99
C ASN A 276 18.05 -16.22 1.25
N GLY A 277 17.71 -15.00 0.86
CA GLY A 277 18.49 -13.79 1.17
C GLY A 277 18.53 -13.52 2.67
N ALA A 278 17.37 -13.54 3.34
CA ALA A 278 17.28 -13.37 4.78
C ALA A 278 18.17 -14.34 5.56
N SER A 279 18.35 -15.58 5.08
CA SER A 279 19.22 -16.59 5.70
C SER A 279 20.71 -16.22 5.71
N LYS A 280 21.13 -15.24 4.92
CA LYS A 280 22.52 -14.74 4.89
C LYS A 280 22.82 -13.82 6.10
N PHE A 281 21.78 -13.22 6.72
CA PHE A 281 21.88 -12.25 7.80
C PHE A 281 21.67 -12.89 9.17
N THR A 282 22.58 -13.82 9.55
CA THR A 282 22.47 -14.64 10.77
C THR A 282 22.95 -13.96 12.05
N ASP A 283 23.71 -12.87 11.94
CA ASP A 283 24.22 -12.12 13.09
C ASP A 283 23.12 -11.24 13.70
N THR A 284 22.36 -11.80 14.64
CA THR A 284 21.24 -11.11 15.29
C THR A 284 21.66 -9.91 16.16
N SER A 285 22.96 -9.70 16.39
CA SER A 285 23.45 -8.47 17.02
C SER A 285 23.52 -7.30 16.04
N LYS A 286 23.55 -7.58 14.72
CA LYS A 286 23.63 -6.59 13.64
C LYS A 286 22.35 -6.47 12.84
N TYR A 287 21.62 -7.57 12.69
CA TYR A 287 20.46 -7.62 11.79
C TYR A 287 19.21 -8.11 12.54
N THR A 288 18.08 -7.58 12.16
CA THR A 288 16.76 -8.06 12.57
C THR A 288 15.99 -8.47 11.33
N THR A 289 15.37 -9.64 11.36
CA THR A 289 14.48 -10.10 10.29
C THR A 289 13.06 -10.15 10.84
N ASP A 290 12.16 -9.43 10.18
CA ASP A 290 10.74 -9.51 10.42
C ASP A 290 10.05 -10.27 9.28
N THR A 291 9.10 -11.13 9.62
CA THR A 291 8.32 -11.91 8.66
C THR A 291 6.84 -11.65 8.89
N VAL A 292 6.15 -11.26 7.83
CA VAL A 292 4.72 -10.98 7.86
C VAL A 292 3.98 -12.00 7.00
N THR A 293 2.96 -12.64 7.57
CA THR A 293 2.05 -13.50 6.80
C THR A 293 1.17 -12.65 5.90
N THR A 294 1.08 -13.01 4.63
CA THR A 294 0.32 -12.27 3.62
C THR A 294 -0.71 -13.16 2.95
N THR A 295 -1.69 -12.57 2.28
CA THR A 295 -2.65 -13.28 1.42
C THR A 295 -2.14 -13.52 0.00
N ARG A 296 -0.88 -13.10 -0.30
CA ARG A 296 -0.30 -13.29 -1.63
C ARG A 296 -0.02 -14.77 -1.87
N ALA A 297 -0.45 -15.27 -3.02
CA ALA A 297 -0.14 -16.60 -3.49
C ALA A 297 0.47 -16.53 -4.90
N ASN A 298 1.54 -17.29 -5.13
CA ASN A 298 2.14 -17.44 -6.44
C ASN A 298 1.63 -18.74 -7.08
N PHE A 299 1.12 -18.67 -8.31
CA PHE A 299 0.59 -19.80 -9.04
C PHE A 299 1.45 -20.10 -10.27
N LEU A 300 1.75 -21.37 -10.47
CA LEU A 300 2.25 -21.87 -11.75
C LEU A 300 1.05 -22.38 -12.55
N SER A 301 0.80 -21.74 -13.71
CA SER A 301 -0.19 -22.21 -14.68
C SER A 301 0.51 -22.95 -15.82
N PHE A 302 0.07 -24.17 -16.09
CA PHE A 302 0.54 -24.97 -17.22
C PHE A 302 -0.52 -24.94 -18.33
N ASN A 303 -0.10 -24.68 -19.57
CA ASN A 303 -0.93 -24.83 -20.76
C ASN A 303 -0.98 -26.29 -21.22
#